data_3618f14818de53d5191c89c14e68b177
#
_entry.id   3618f14818de53d5191c89c14e68b177
#
_cell.length_a   1.000
_cell.length_b   1.000
_cell.length_c   1.000
_cell.angle_alpha   90.00
_cell.angle_beta   90.00
_cell.angle_gamma   90.00
#
_symmetry.space_group_name_H-M   'P 1'
#
loop_
_entity.id
_entity.type
_entity.pdbx_description
1 polymer ?
#
loop_
_entity_poly.entity_id
_entity_poly.type
_entity_poly.pdbx_seq_one_letter_code
_entity_poly.pdbx_strand_id
1 'polypeptide(L)'
;MATGDAPVLEALLEINGIALNRAELDPVTMLLVRIAALAAVDAPATSYLMHVGPAVQAGVTVEQVQDVLVTVAPIIGAPRVLAAAQNITEALGIVIATAESDAESESAASSV
;
A
#
# COMPACT_ATOMS: atom_id res chain seq x y z
N MET A 1 -8.92 4.38 -21.50
CA MET A 1 -10.38 4.45 -21.72
C MET A 1 -11.09 3.76 -20.56
N ALA A 2 -11.99 4.46 -19.93
CA ALA A 2 -12.66 3.95 -18.72
C ALA A 2 -13.44 2.65 -18.95
N THR A 3 -14.15 2.54 -20.07
CA THR A 3 -14.96 1.36 -20.39
C THR A 3 -14.13 0.11 -20.72
N GLY A 4 -12.91 0.31 -21.24
CA GLY A 4 -12.00 -0.80 -21.52
C GLY A 4 -11.31 -1.32 -20.27
N ASP A 5 -11.16 -0.47 -19.24
CA ASP A 5 -10.44 -0.80 -18.01
C ASP A 5 -11.34 -1.50 -16.98
N ALA A 6 -12.66 -1.26 -17.01
CA ALA A 6 -13.57 -1.78 -15.99
C ALA A 6 -13.53 -3.31 -15.85
N PRO A 7 -13.56 -4.13 -16.94
CA PRO A 7 -13.46 -5.58 -16.80
C PRO A 7 -12.13 -6.04 -16.22
N VAL A 8 -11.05 -5.35 -16.53
CA VAL A 8 -9.72 -5.66 -15.99
C VAL A 8 -9.69 -5.38 -14.49
N LEU A 9 -10.18 -4.22 -14.06
CA LEU A 9 -10.25 -3.87 -12.65
C LEU A 9 -11.13 -4.83 -11.86
N GLU A 10 -12.27 -5.24 -12.40
CA GLU A 10 -13.15 -6.23 -11.76
C GLU A 10 -12.44 -7.56 -11.57
N ALA A 11 -11.74 -8.04 -12.61
CA ALA A 11 -11.00 -9.29 -12.54
C ALA A 11 -9.90 -9.23 -11.49
N LEU A 12 -9.17 -8.10 -11.42
CA LEU A 12 -8.11 -7.91 -10.42
C LEU A 12 -8.68 -7.88 -9.01
N LEU A 13 -9.83 -7.25 -8.80
CA LEU A 13 -10.49 -7.22 -7.48
C LEU A 13 -10.96 -8.62 -7.06
N GLU A 14 -11.48 -9.42 -7.99
CA GLU A 14 -11.87 -10.80 -7.71
C GLU A 14 -10.67 -11.65 -7.35
N ILE A 15 -9.57 -11.55 -8.09
CA ILE A 15 -8.33 -12.26 -7.81
C ILE A 15 -7.78 -11.86 -6.43
N ASN A 16 -7.80 -10.57 -6.11
CA ASN A 16 -7.37 -10.08 -4.81
C ASN A 16 -8.24 -10.66 -3.67
N GLY A 17 -9.56 -10.67 -3.85
CA GLY A 17 -10.48 -11.25 -2.88
C GLY A 17 -10.25 -12.73 -2.65
N ILE A 18 -10.03 -13.50 -3.72
CA ILE A 18 -9.72 -14.93 -3.64
C ILE A 18 -8.41 -15.14 -2.89
N ALA A 19 -7.38 -14.35 -3.19
CA ALA A 19 -6.08 -14.45 -2.53
C ALA A 19 -6.22 -14.15 -1.02
N LEU A 20 -6.95 -13.11 -0.65
CA LEU A 20 -7.19 -12.77 0.75
C LEU A 20 -7.91 -13.88 1.51
N ASN A 21 -8.88 -14.54 0.86
CA ASN A 21 -9.65 -15.61 1.50
C ASN A 21 -8.87 -16.91 1.62
N ARG A 22 -7.96 -17.19 0.70
CA ARG A 22 -7.21 -18.45 0.66
C ARG A 22 -5.87 -18.40 1.38
N ALA A 23 -5.25 -17.25 1.48
CA ALA A 23 -3.97 -17.10 2.15
C ALA A 23 -4.15 -17.25 3.67
N GLU A 24 -3.27 -18.01 4.28
CA GLU A 24 -3.30 -18.27 5.73
C GLU A 24 -2.33 -17.36 6.49
N LEU A 25 -1.66 -16.44 5.81
CA LEU A 25 -0.80 -15.46 6.44
C LEU A 25 -1.63 -14.48 7.27
N ASP A 26 -1.09 -14.06 8.42
CA ASP A 26 -1.71 -12.99 9.19
C ASP A 26 -1.69 -11.66 8.40
N PRO A 27 -2.56 -10.71 8.74
CA PRO A 27 -2.67 -9.47 7.95
C PRO A 27 -1.37 -8.68 7.84
N VAL A 28 -0.58 -8.58 8.90
CA VAL A 28 0.70 -7.85 8.87
C VAL A 28 1.67 -8.51 7.92
N THR A 29 1.87 -9.81 8.04
CA THR A 29 2.76 -10.57 7.17
C THR A 29 2.33 -10.48 5.71
N MET A 30 1.04 -10.62 5.45
CA MET A 30 0.49 -10.52 4.10
C MET A 30 0.81 -9.17 3.47
N LEU A 31 0.62 -8.07 4.21
CA LEU A 31 0.89 -6.73 3.71
C LEU A 31 2.37 -6.49 3.47
N LEU A 32 3.24 -6.99 4.36
CA LEU A 32 4.70 -6.89 4.18
C LEU A 32 5.16 -7.67 2.94
N VAL A 33 4.61 -8.86 2.70
CA VAL A 33 4.90 -9.66 1.50
C VAL A 33 4.47 -8.91 0.24
N ARG A 34 3.29 -8.30 0.25
CA ARG A 34 2.79 -7.53 -0.88
C ARG A 34 3.65 -6.30 -1.16
N ILE A 35 4.10 -5.60 -0.12
CA ILE A 35 5.01 -4.46 -0.26
C ILE A 35 6.33 -4.92 -0.90
N ALA A 36 6.89 -6.03 -0.46
CA ALA A 36 8.10 -6.61 -1.05
C ALA A 36 7.92 -6.90 -2.54
N ALA A 37 6.79 -7.51 -2.89
CA ALA A 37 6.48 -7.83 -4.29
C ALA A 37 6.33 -6.57 -5.15
N LEU A 38 5.67 -5.53 -4.62
CA LEU A 38 5.53 -4.26 -5.32
C LEU A 38 6.89 -3.59 -5.57
N ALA A 39 7.78 -3.64 -4.59
CA ALA A 39 9.15 -3.13 -4.74
C ALA A 39 9.91 -3.90 -5.84
N ALA A 40 9.77 -5.22 -5.86
CA ALA A 40 10.45 -6.09 -6.83
C ALA A 40 10.01 -5.81 -8.27
N VAL A 41 8.73 -5.49 -8.50
CA VAL A 41 8.20 -5.22 -9.84
C VAL A 41 8.23 -3.72 -10.19
N ASP A 42 8.82 -2.90 -9.35
CA ASP A 42 8.92 -1.44 -9.55
C ASP A 42 7.54 -0.80 -9.76
N ALA A 43 6.61 -1.11 -8.87
CA ALA A 43 5.24 -0.61 -8.93
C ALA A 43 5.19 0.90 -8.68
N PRO A 44 4.24 1.62 -9.30
CA PRO A 44 4.07 3.06 -9.06
C PRO A 44 3.43 3.34 -7.69
N ALA A 45 3.47 4.60 -7.27
CA ALA A 45 2.91 5.04 -5.99
C ALA A 45 1.44 4.65 -5.81
N THR A 46 0.66 4.66 -6.89
CA THR A 46 -0.76 4.29 -6.86
C THR A 46 -0.99 2.85 -6.38
N SER A 47 -0.09 1.93 -6.72
CA SER A 47 -0.18 0.55 -6.25
C SER A 47 0.08 0.45 -4.75
N TYR A 48 1.05 1.21 -4.24
CA TYR A 48 1.30 1.28 -2.80
C TYR A 48 0.15 1.93 -2.04
N LEU A 49 -0.50 2.92 -2.64
CA LEU A 49 -1.61 3.63 -2.01
C LEU A 49 -2.72 2.68 -1.58
N MET A 50 -3.01 1.66 -2.39
CA MET A 50 -4.03 0.65 -2.08
C MET A 50 -3.66 -0.23 -0.88
N HIS A 51 -2.38 -0.28 -0.51
CA HIS A 51 -1.87 -1.14 0.56
C HIS A 51 -1.49 -0.36 1.82
N VAL A 52 -1.17 0.93 1.70
CA VAL A 52 -0.71 1.74 2.84
C VAL A 52 -1.81 1.94 3.87
N GLY A 53 -3.04 2.25 3.44
CA GLY A 53 -4.17 2.40 4.36
C GLY A 53 -4.43 1.14 5.19
N PRO A 54 -4.64 -0.02 4.54
CA PRO A 54 -4.78 -1.29 5.25
C PRO A 54 -3.58 -1.64 6.13
N ALA A 55 -2.36 -1.30 5.71
CA ALA A 55 -1.16 -1.54 6.51
C ALA A 55 -1.17 -0.76 7.82
N VAL A 56 -1.53 0.53 7.75
CA VAL A 56 -1.66 1.37 8.95
C VAL A 56 -2.72 0.78 9.90
N GLN A 57 -3.87 0.38 9.37
CA GLN A 57 -4.95 -0.22 10.17
C GLN A 57 -4.53 -1.55 10.81
N ALA A 58 -3.72 -2.34 10.12
CA ALA A 58 -3.24 -3.62 10.64
C ALA A 58 -2.10 -3.47 11.65
N GLY A 59 -1.57 -2.27 11.83
CA GLY A 59 -0.48 -2.00 12.77
C GLY A 59 0.91 -2.21 12.20
N VAL A 60 1.05 -2.22 10.87
CA VAL A 60 2.37 -2.28 10.23
C VAL A 60 3.14 -1.00 10.56
N THR A 61 4.36 -1.14 11.03
CA THR A 61 5.21 0.00 11.40
C THR A 61 6.11 0.43 10.24
N VAL A 62 6.57 1.67 10.30
CA VAL A 62 7.57 2.19 9.34
C VAL A 62 8.83 1.34 9.39
N GLU A 63 9.25 0.93 10.58
CA GLU A 63 10.43 0.08 10.78
C GLU A 63 10.27 -1.26 10.07
N GLN A 64 9.09 -1.87 10.13
CA GLN A 64 8.83 -3.13 9.42
C GLN A 64 8.93 -2.96 7.90
N VAL A 65 8.40 -1.86 7.37
CA VAL A 65 8.50 -1.56 5.93
C VAL A 65 9.96 -1.35 5.53
N GLN A 66 10.73 -0.61 6.33
CA GLN A 66 12.16 -0.42 6.09
C GLN A 66 12.91 -1.74 6.10
N ASP A 67 12.60 -2.62 7.05
CA ASP A 67 13.21 -3.95 7.14
C ASP A 67 12.89 -4.81 5.92
N VAL A 68 11.67 -4.71 5.38
CA VAL A 68 11.31 -5.38 4.13
C VAL A 68 12.22 -4.92 2.99
N LEU A 69 12.39 -3.61 2.83
CA LEU A 69 13.23 -3.07 1.77
C LEU A 69 14.69 -3.47 1.92
N VAL A 70 15.21 -3.47 3.14
CA VAL A 70 16.57 -3.96 3.44
C VAL A 70 16.71 -5.44 3.10
N THR A 71 15.69 -6.24 3.46
CA THR A 71 15.69 -7.69 3.24
C THR A 71 15.74 -8.03 1.75
N VAL A 72 15.00 -7.32 0.91
CA VAL A 72 14.92 -7.61 -0.52
C VAL A 72 16.00 -6.91 -1.35
N ALA A 73 16.69 -5.94 -0.78
CA ALA A 73 17.70 -5.15 -1.50
C ALA A 73 18.75 -5.99 -2.23
N PRO A 74 19.30 -7.07 -1.63
CA PRO A 74 20.27 -7.91 -2.34
C PRO A 74 19.69 -8.62 -3.57
N ILE A 75 18.38 -8.77 -3.63
CA ILE A 75 17.70 -9.49 -4.72
C ILE A 75 17.28 -8.54 -5.82
N ILE A 76 16.67 -7.40 -5.46
CA ILE A 76 16.07 -6.50 -6.45
C ILE A 76 16.97 -5.32 -6.84
N GLY A 77 17.98 -5.01 -6.05
CA GLY A 77 18.93 -3.96 -6.34
C GLY A 77 18.55 -2.58 -5.81
N ALA A 78 19.56 -1.73 -5.61
CA ALA A 78 19.40 -0.40 -5.03
C ALA A 78 18.43 0.52 -5.79
N PRO A 79 18.45 0.58 -7.14
CA PRO A 79 17.52 1.47 -7.84
C PRO A 79 16.06 1.19 -7.54
N ARG A 80 15.66 -0.07 -7.46
CA ARG A 80 14.27 -0.46 -7.15
C ARG A 80 13.92 -0.19 -5.70
N VAL A 81 14.85 -0.41 -4.79
CA VAL A 81 14.65 -0.12 -3.37
C VAL A 81 14.45 1.38 -3.15
N LEU A 82 15.28 2.22 -3.77
CA LEU A 82 15.15 3.67 -3.66
C LEU A 82 13.83 4.17 -4.26
N ALA A 83 13.45 3.64 -5.43
CA ALA A 83 12.16 3.95 -6.05
C ALA A 83 11.00 3.54 -5.16
N ALA A 84 11.07 2.35 -4.57
CA ALA A 84 10.05 1.85 -3.65
C ALA A 84 9.92 2.76 -2.43
N ALA A 85 11.02 3.17 -1.83
CA ALA A 85 11.02 4.08 -0.68
C ALA A 85 10.34 5.41 -1.01
N GLN A 86 10.63 5.99 -2.18
CA GLN A 86 10.00 7.22 -2.63
C GLN A 86 8.51 7.04 -2.88
N ASN A 87 8.11 5.97 -3.54
CA ASN A 87 6.71 5.69 -3.85
C ASN A 87 5.89 5.40 -2.58
N ILE A 88 6.45 4.70 -1.61
CA ILE A 88 5.81 4.45 -0.32
C ILE A 88 5.63 5.76 0.44
N THR A 89 6.65 6.61 0.47
CA THR A 89 6.59 7.91 1.13
C THR A 89 5.51 8.79 0.52
N GLU A 90 5.40 8.82 -0.80
CA GLU A 90 4.36 9.55 -1.52
C GLU A 90 2.97 9.00 -1.17
N ALA A 91 2.79 7.69 -1.22
CA ALA A 91 1.51 7.06 -0.88
C ALA A 91 1.11 7.33 0.57
N LEU A 92 2.06 7.24 1.51
CA LEU A 92 1.81 7.53 2.92
C LEU A 92 1.42 9.00 3.12
N GLY A 93 2.08 9.91 2.41
CA GLY A 93 1.74 11.35 2.45
C GLY A 93 0.30 11.61 2.02
N ILE A 94 -0.19 10.94 0.99
CA ILE A 94 -1.58 11.06 0.53
C ILE A 94 -2.55 10.55 1.60
N VAL A 95 -2.27 9.41 2.22
CA VAL A 95 -3.11 8.85 3.28
C VAL A 95 -3.17 9.79 4.49
N ILE A 96 -2.05 10.33 4.92
CA ILE A 96 -1.98 11.29 6.03
C ILE A 96 -2.77 12.55 5.71
N ALA A 97 -2.59 13.11 4.53
CA ALA A 97 -3.30 14.32 4.09
C ALA A 97 -4.82 14.10 4.07
N THR A 98 -5.28 12.95 3.61
CA THR A 98 -6.70 12.60 3.59
C THR A 98 -7.24 12.48 5.03
N ALA A 99 -6.50 11.84 5.92
CA ALA A 99 -6.90 11.69 7.33
C ALA A 99 -6.97 13.05 8.03
N GLU A 100 -6.01 13.94 7.78
CA GLU A 100 -6.03 15.30 8.35
C GLU A 100 -7.22 16.11 7.84
N SER A 101 -7.52 16.01 6.53
CA SER A 101 -8.68 16.68 5.94
C SER A 101 -9.99 16.19 6.55
N ASP A 102 -10.14 14.89 6.75
CA ASP A 102 -11.31 14.30 7.39
C ASP A 102 -11.43 14.75 8.84
N ALA A 103 -10.33 14.81 9.57
CA ALA A 103 -10.30 15.28 10.97
C ALA A 103 -10.70 16.77 11.06
N GLU A 104 -10.21 17.60 10.15
CA GLU A 104 -10.59 19.02 10.09
C GLU A 104 -12.08 19.19 9.80
N SER A 105 -12.63 18.41 8.86
CA SER A 105 -14.04 18.41 8.53
C SER A 105 -14.91 18.01 9.73
N GLU A 106 -14.53 16.98 10.45
CA GLU A 106 -15.22 16.51 11.67
C GLU A 106 -15.15 17.58 12.77
N SER A 107 -13.99 18.20 12.97
CA SER A 107 -13.81 19.25 13.95
C SER A 107 -14.67 20.47 13.62
N ALA A 108 -14.73 20.90 12.36
CA ALA A 108 -15.56 21.98 11.92
C ALA A 108 -17.05 21.69 12.11
N ALA A 109 -17.48 20.46 11.81
CA ALA A 109 -18.86 20.04 12.01
C ALA A 109 -19.25 20.00 13.49
N SER A 110 -18.36 19.59 14.37
CA SER A 110 -18.63 19.49 15.79
C SER A 110 -18.57 20.84 16.52
N SER A 111 -17.98 21.88 15.92
CA SER A 111 -17.90 23.22 16.51
C SER A 111 -19.16 24.04 16.30
N VAL A 112 -20.09 23.57 15.50
CA VAL A 112 -21.38 24.19 15.27
C VAL A 112 -22.40 23.68 16.28
#